data_c493af7ad29543a04556dd12e543ca29
#
_entry.id   c493af7ad29543a04556dd12e543ca29
#
_cell.length_a   1.000
_cell.length_b   1.000
_cell.length_c   1.000
_cell.angle_alpha   90.00
_cell.angle_beta   90.00
_cell.angle_gamma   90.00
#
_symmetry.space_group_name_H-M   'P 1'
#
loop_
_entity.id
_entity.type
_entity.pdbx_description
1 polymer ?
#
loop_
_entity_poly.entity_id
_entity_poly.type
_entity_poly.pdbx_seq_one_letter_code
_entity_poly.pdbx_strand_id
1 'polypeptide(L)'
;INKGLPRSMELEYEGFYPAGIFVSTKGAEGGAKKKYALIDDKGRLKIRGFETVRRNWSFIAKDIQKEVIEMILRDHDPDKAYSHVKQVIADLRANKVPLDKVVIFTQIQKNIDSYHSVGPHVAAAQRLKAQGREVKPGTMIKYVVIKGKGKIRDRVKLDTEARQDEYDANYYIENQIIPSVERIFAVLGIDTESLSIKSAKKGAQSSLAAFGG
;
A
#
# COMPACT_ATOMS: atom_id res chain seq x y z
N ILE A 1 -14.14 10.69 -35.49
CA ILE A 1 -14.93 10.45 -34.25
C ILE A 1 -15.48 11.80 -33.74
N ASN A 2 -14.65 12.87 -33.58
CA ASN A 2 -15.08 14.15 -33.02
C ASN A 2 -16.16 14.88 -33.82
N LYS A 3 -16.23 14.66 -35.14
CA LYS A 3 -17.27 15.26 -36.01
C LYS A 3 -18.71 14.83 -35.67
N GLY A 4 -18.89 13.70 -34.99
CA GLY A 4 -20.21 13.20 -34.56
C GLY A 4 -20.56 13.50 -33.09
N LEU A 5 -19.71 14.24 -32.38
CA LEU A 5 -19.95 14.61 -30.99
C LEU A 5 -20.62 15.98 -30.84
N PRO A 6 -21.37 16.21 -29.75
CA PRO A 6 -21.84 17.56 -29.40
C PRO A 6 -20.67 18.54 -29.32
N ARG A 7 -20.91 19.81 -29.68
CA ARG A 7 -19.87 20.87 -29.74
C ARG A 7 -19.11 21.11 -28.45
N SER A 8 -19.65 20.68 -27.30
CA SER A 8 -19.03 20.78 -25.99
C SER A 8 -18.20 19.54 -25.60
N MET A 9 -18.10 18.54 -26.49
CA MET A 9 -17.38 17.30 -26.23
C MET A 9 -16.31 17.07 -27.28
N GLU A 10 -15.11 16.78 -26.85
CA GLU A 10 -13.99 16.37 -27.69
C GLU A 10 -13.35 15.11 -27.10
N LEU A 11 -13.03 14.14 -27.95
CA LEU A 11 -12.23 12.97 -27.62
C LEU A 11 -10.80 13.21 -28.05
N GLU A 12 -9.90 13.13 -27.09
CA GLU A 12 -8.46 13.21 -27.31
C GLU A 12 -7.87 11.79 -27.41
N TYR A 13 -7.00 11.57 -28.38
CA TYR A 13 -6.25 10.32 -28.48
C TYR A 13 -5.11 10.34 -27.47
N GLU A 14 -5.23 9.54 -26.40
CA GLU A 14 -4.21 9.47 -25.34
C GLU A 14 -3.02 8.53 -25.65
N GLY A 15 -3.18 7.60 -26.60
CA GLY A 15 -2.15 6.64 -26.97
C GLY A 15 -2.66 5.21 -27.16
N PHE A 16 -1.77 4.35 -27.63
CA PHE A 16 -1.99 2.92 -27.74
C PHE A 16 -1.30 2.19 -26.58
N TYR A 17 -2.03 1.28 -25.95
CA TYR A 17 -1.57 0.51 -24.79
C TYR A 17 -1.83 -0.97 -25.04
N PRO A 18 -0.78 -1.74 -25.45
CA PRO A 18 -0.93 -3.15 -25.79
C PRO A 18 -1.28 -4.05 -24.62
N ALA A 19 -0.98 -3.62 -23.38
CA ALA A 19 -1.33 -4.39 -22.18
C ALA A 19 -1.76 -3.48 -21.02
N GLY A 20 -2.59 -4.05 -20.12
CA GLY A 20 -3.08 -3.33 -18.96
C GLY A 20 -3.69 -4.23 -17.89
N ILE A 21 -3.67 -3.75 -16.66
CA ILE A 21 -4.32 -4.36 -15.49
C ILE A 21 -5.46 -3.45 -15.06
N PHE A 22 -6.69 -3.98 -15.03
CA PHE A 22 -7.88 -3.31 -14.51
C PHE A 22 -8.37 -4.07 -13.29
N VAL A 23 -8.40 -3.42 -12.13
CA VAL A 23 -8.85 -4.06 -10.89
C VAL A 23 -10.31 -3.74 -10.61
N SER A 24 -11.05 -4.74 -10.08
CA SER A 24 -12.43 -4.55 -9.64
C SER A 24 -12.52 -4.10 -8.19
N THR A 25 -13.66 -3.53 -7.79
CA THR A 25 -14.02 -3.37 -6.38
C THR A 25 -14.53 -4.71 -5.83
N LYS A 26 -14.14 -5.07 -4.59
CA LYS A 26 -14.69 -6.26 -3.91
C LYS A 26 -16.23 -6.18 -3.90
N GLY A 27 -16.89 -7.20 -4.46
CA GLY A 27 -18.36 -7.38 -4.39
C GLY A 27 -19.20 -6.58 -5.39
N ALA A 28 -18.60 -5.94 -6.39
CA ALA A 28 -19.35 -5.26 -7.45
C ALA A 28 -19.10 -5.94 -8.81
N GLU A 29 -20.15 -6.21 -9.56
CA GLU A 29 -20.10 -6.51 -10.99
C GLU A 29 -19.68 -5.24 -11.74
N GLY A 30 -18.39 -4.95 -11.78
CA GLY A 30 -17.84 -3.79 -12.46
C GLY A 30 -16.46 -3.40 -11.96
N GLY A 31 -15.65 -2.85 -12.85
CA GLY A 31 -14.30 -2.39 -12.54
C GLY A 31 -14.29 -1.25 -11.50
N ALA A 32 -13.26 -1.20 -10.66
CA ALA A 32 -13.04 -0.07 -9.79
C ALA A 32 -12.81 1.18 -10.65
N LYS A 33 -13.70 2.17 -10.52
CA LYS A 33 -13.57 3.44 -11.27
C LYS A 33 -12.16 4.00 -11.10
N LYS A 34 -11.45 4.19 -12.22
CA LYS A 34 -10.13 4.82 -12.27
C LYS A 34 -8.98 4.06 -11.55
N LYS A 35 -9.08 2.74 -11.33
CA LYS A 35 -7.96 1.95 -10.80
C LYS A 35 -7.44 0.98 -11.84
N TYR A 36 -6.41 1.42 -12.59
CA TYR A 36 -5.81 0.66 -13.68
C TYR A 36 -4.33 1.03 -13.86
N ALA A 37 -3.59 0.10 -14.45
CA ALA A 37 -2.22 0.30 -14.92
C ALA A 37 -2.13 -0.15 -16.38
N LEU A 38 -1.51 0.67 -17.22
CA LEU A 38 -1.33 0.43 -18.64
C LEU A 38 0.15 0.55 -18.99
N ILE A 39 0.59 -0.18 -19.99
CA ILE A 39 1.92 -0.03 -20.58
C ILE A 39 1.78 0.34 -22.05
N ASP A 40 2.53 1.34 -22.51
CA ASP A 40 2.52 1.73 -23.92
C ASP A 40 3.56 0.92 -24.74
N ASP A 41 3.58 1.13 -26.06
CA ASP A 41 4.50 0.50 -27.02
C ASP A 41 5.98 0.85 -26.75
N LYS A 42 6.25 1.90 -25.98
CA LYS A 42 7.59 2.33 -25.55
C LYS A 42 7.97 1.82 -24.16
N GLY A 43 7.14 0.98 -23.55
CA GLY A 43 7.35 0.44 -22.21
C GLY A 43 7.11 1.42 -21.07
N ARG A 44 6.43 2.56 -21.32
CA ARG A 44 6.11 3.55 -20.28
C ARG A 44 4.82 3.16 -19.58
N LEU A 45 4.84 3.23 -18.25
CA LEU A 45 3.67 2.92 -17.41
C LEU A 45 2.78 4.14 -17.17
N LYS A 46 1.47 3.93 -17.32
CA LYS A 46 0.42 4.85 -16.90
C LYS A 46 -0.37 4.21 -15.77
N ILE A 47 -0.15 4.66 -14.53
CA ILE A 47 -0.81 4.13 -13.33
C ILE A 47 -1.82 5.15 -12.81
N ARG A 48 -3.05 4.71 -12.54
CA ARG A 48 -4.13 5.52 -12.00
C ARG A 48 -4.85 4.82 -10.85
N GLY A 49 -5.15 5.58 -9.80
CA GLY A 49 -5.99 5.14 -8.68
C GLY A 49 -5.38 4.12 -7.73
N PHE A 50 -4.19 3.61 -8.02
CA PHE A 50 -3.43 2.72 -7.15
C PHE A 50 -2.80 3.45 -5.95
N GLU A 51 -2.29 2.69 -5.01
CA GLU A 51 -1.71 3.19 -3.77
C GLU A 51 -0.42 3.99 -4.00
N THR A 52 0.30 3.70 -5.08
CA THR A 52 1.50 4.43 -5.51
C THR A 52 1.28 5.94 -5.63
N VAL A 53 0.07 6.36 -6.02
CA VAL A 53 -0.29 7.77 -6.20
C VAL A 53 -0.99 8.38 -4.99
N ARG A 54 -1.23 7.60 -3.93
CA ARG A 54 -1.91 8.06 -2.72
C ARG A 54 -0.92 8.49 -1.64
N ARG A 55 -1.35 9.44 -0.80
CA ARG A 55 -0.72 9.71 0.51
C ARG A 55 -1.13 8.60 1.47
N ASN A 56 -0.66 8.54 2.68
CA ASN A 56 -0.95 7.54 3.71
C ASN A 56 -0.46 6.10 3.46
N TRP A 57 0.41 5.93 2.49
CA TRP A 57 1.11 4.68 2.22
C TRP A 57 2.62 4.87 2.39
N SER A 58 3.29 3.86 2.94
CA SER A 58 4.74 3.85 3.06
C SER A 58 5.41 3.79 1.69
N PHE A 59 6.63 4.25 1.60
CA PHE A 59 7.39 4.18 0.34
C PHE A 59 7.56 2.74 -0.11
N ILE A 60 7.90 1.80 0.79
CA ILE A 60 8.05 0.40 0.43
C ILE A 60 6.78 -0.19 -0.20
N ALA A 61 5.59 0.17 0.30
CA ALA A 61 4.34 -0.31 -0.28
C ALA A 61 4.08 0.26 -1.68
N LYS A 62 4.52 1.50 -1.93
CA LYS A 62 4.43 2.12 -3.26
C LYS A 62 5.43 1.53 -4.23
N ASP A 63 6.67 1.33 -3.78
CA ASP A 63 7.73 0.77 -4.58
C ASP A 63 7.35 -0.66 -5.03
N ILE A 64 6.97 -1.53 -4.09
CA ILE A 64 6.59 -2.91 -4.41
C ILE A 64 5.37 -3.00 -5.33
N GLN A 65 4.36 -2.13 -5.13
CA GLN A 65 3.20 -2.11 -6.02
C GLN A 65 3.60 -1.75 -7.45
N LYS A 66 4.48 -0.75 -7.62
CA LYS A 66 4.98 -0.35 -8.93
C LYS A 66 5.81 -1.46 -9.57
N GLU A 67 6.74 -2.05 -8.81
CA GLU A 67 7.61 -3.14 -9.27
C GLU A 67 6.81 -4.38 -9.68
N VAL A 68 5.77 -4.75 -8.91
CA VAL A 68 4.84 -5.84 -9.26
C VAL A 68 4.12 -5.54 -10.58
N ILE A 69 3.60 -4.33 -10.75
CA ILE A 69 2.96 -3.91 -12.00
C ILE A 69 3.95 -3.98 -13.18
N GLU A 70 5.19 -3.53 -12.97
CA GLU A 70 6.24 -3.59 -13.99
C GLU A 70 6.58 -5.02 -14.40
N MET A 71 6.79 -5.91 -13.44
CA MET A 71 7.09 -7.31 -13.71
C MET A 71 5.95 -8.01 -14.47
N ILE A 72 4.70 -7.71 -14.12
CA ILE A 72 3.54 -8.32 -14.80
C ILE A 72 3.36 -7.75 -16.21
N LEU A 73 3.42 -6.42 -16.39
CA LEU A 73 3.10 -5.79 -17.67
C LEU A 73 4.26 -5.76 -18.65
N ARG A 74 5.49 -5.68 -18.16
CA ARG A 74 6.69 -5.59 -18.99
C ARG A 74 7.38 -6.92 -19.19
N ASP A 75 7.57 -7.66 -18.09
CA ASP A 75 8.30 -8.94 -18.12
C ASP A 75 7.35 -10.12 -18.38
N HIS A 76 6.02 -9.91 -18.30
CA HIS A 76 4.98 -10.96 -18.40
C HIS A 76 5.19 -12.12 -17.43
N ASP A 77 5.74 -11.82 -16.24
CA ASP A 77 6.15 -12.83 -15.26
C ASP A 77 5.48 -12.56 -13.87
N PRO A 78 4.25 -13.05 -13.67
CA PRO A 78 3.56 -12.92 -12.39
C PRO A 78 4.20 -13.74 -11.26
N ASP A 79 4.90 -14.86 -11.58
CA ASP A 79 5.56 -15.70 -10.58
C ASP A 79 6.80 -14.99 -10.02
N LYS A 80 7.56 -14.32 -10.87
CA LYS A 80 8.64 -13.43 -10.47
C LYS A 80 8.14 -12.32 -9.56
N ALA A 81 7.02 -11.67 -9.95
CA ALA A 81 6.40 -10.63 -9.13
C ALA A 81 5.97 -11.16 -7.76
N TYR A 82 5.37 -12.35 -7.70
CA TYR A 82 4.98 -12.97 -6.44
C TYR A 82 6.19 -13.34 -5.56
N SER A 83 7.23 -13.88 -6.15
CA SER A 83 8.49 -14.21 -5.46
C SER A 83 9.17 -12.96 -4.90
N HIS A 84 9.12 -11.84 -5.66
CA HIS A 84 9.62 -10.56 -5.20
C HIS A 84 8.87 -10.05 -3.96
N VAL A 85 7.53 -10.15 -3.93
CA VAL A 85 6.75 -9.81 -2.73
C VAL A 85 7.16 -10.65 -1.53
N LYS A 86 7.37 -11.96 -1.70
CA LYS A 86 7.86 -12.84 -0.64
C LYS A 86 9.21 -12.39 -0.09
N GLN A 87 10.13 -11.98 -0.97
CA GLN A 87 11.45 -11.50 -0.57
C GLN A 87 11.33 -10.21 0.25
N VAL A 88 10.52 -9.24 -0.19
CA VAL A 88 10.31 -8.00 0.57
C VAL A 88 9.69 -8.27 1.95
N ILE A 89 8.76 -9.21 2.04
CA ILE A 89 8.19 -9.65 3.32
C ILE A 89 9.27 -10.25 4.25
N ALA A 90 10.18 -11.07 3.70
CA ALA A 90 11.30 -11.63 4.45
C ALA A 90 12.26 -10.52 4.93
N ASP A 91 12.56 -9.55 4.09
CA ASP A 91 13.43 -8.43 4.42
C ASP A 91 12.81 -7.51 5.48
N LEU A 92 11.50 -7.26 5.44
CA LEU A 92 10.78 -6.56 6.50
C LEU A 92 10.89 -7.29 7.83
N ARG A 93 10.67 -8.61 7.85
CA ARG A 93 10.80 -9.44 9.09
C ARG A 93 12.21 -9.44 9.65
N ALA A 94 13.21 -9.39 8.80
CA ALA A 94 14.61 -9.34 9.16
C ALA A 94 15.12 -7.92 9.51
N ASN A 95 14.25 -6.90 9.51
CA ASN A 95 14.58 -5.47 9.67
C ASN A 95 15.65 -4.97 8.68
N LYS A 96 15.71 -5.55 7.49
CA LYS A 96 16.65 -5.15 6.42
C LYS A 96 16.14 -4.00 5.56
N VAL A 97 14.82 -3.75 5.56
CA VAL A 97 14.25 -2.61 4.81
C VAL A 97 14.64 -1.31 5.52
N PRO A 98 15.25 -0.35 4.82
CA PRO A 98 15.66 0.93 5.41
C PRO A 98 14.49 1.68 6.05
N LEU A 99 14.75 2.38 7.16
CA LEU A 99 13.72 3.08 7.93
C LEU A 99 12.94 4.10 7.10
N ASP A 100 13.60 4.84 6.23
CA ASP A 100 12.98 5.83 5.34
C ASP A 100 11.94 5.21 4.40
N LYS A 101 12.12 3.95 4.00
CA LYS A 101 11.18 3.21 3.14
C LYS A 101 9.89 2.82 3.87
N VAL A 102 9.91 2.64 5.19
CA VAL A 102 8.73 2.33 5.99
C VAL A 102 8.00 3.58 6.51
N VAL A 103 8.53 4.77 6.31
CA VAL A 103 7.86 6.03 6.68
C VAL A 103 6.53 6.19 5.94
N ILE A 104 5.49 6.52 6.69
CA ILE A 104 4.16 6.82 6.17
C ILE A 104 3.95 8.34 6.19
N PHE A 105 3.45 8.87 5.07
CA PHE A 105 3.12 10.29 4.95
C PHE A 105 1.61 10.47 5.01
N THR A 106 1.18 11.45 5.80
CA THR A 106 -0.23 11.83 5.81
C THR A 106 -0.36 13.33 6.04
N GLN A 107 -1.25 13.96 5.30
CA GLN A 107 -1.57 15.37 5.51
C GLN A 107 -2.71 15.52 6.52
N ILE A 108 -2.54 16.39 7.49
CA ILE A 108 -3.61 16.80 8.42
C ILE A 108 -4.63 17.63 7.65
N GLN A 109 -5.90 17.23 7.68
CA GLN A 109 -6.98 17.85 6.90
C GLN A 109 -7.74 18.92 7.69
N LYS A 110 -7.74 18.85 9.01
CA LYS A 110 -8.46 19.76 9.91
C LYS A 110 -7.69 19.94 11.21
N ASN A 111 -8.12 20.88 12.06
CA ASN A 111 -7.49 21.08 13.38
C ASN A 111 -7.42 19.77 14.17
N ILE A 112 -6.32 19.54 14.87
CA ILE A 112 -6.08 18.29 15.62
C ILE A 112 -7.20 18.04 16.62
N ASP A 113 -7.65 19.08 17.28
CA ASP A 113 -8.67 19.01 18.33
C ASP A 113 -10.10 18.71 17.77
N SER A 114 -10.28 18.81 16.43
CA SER A 114 -11.54 18.50 15.73
C SER A 114 -11.65 17.05 15.27
N TYR A 115 -10.68 16.19 15.60
CA TYR A 115 -10.75 14.78 15.25
C TYR A 115 -11.50 13.98 16.31
N HIS A 116 -12.68 13.47 15.98
CA HIS A 116 -13.46 12.60 16.88
C HIS A 116 -12.78 11.24 17.13
N SER A 117 -11.95 10.79 16.21
CA SER A 117 -11.18 9.54 16.32
C SER A 117 -9.69 9.81 16.14
N VAL A 118 -8.91 9.40 17.12
CA VAL A 118 -7.45 9.52 17.07
C VAL A 118 -6.90 8.32 16.29
N GLY A 119 -6.65 8.53 14.98
CA GLY A 119 -5.90 7.59 14.17
C GLY A 119 -4.38 7.75 14.34
N PRO A 120 -3.55 6.87 13.74
CA PRO A 120 -2.10 6.91 13.84
C PRO A 120 -1.49 8.26 13.45
N HIS A 121 -1.99 8.88 12.38
CA HIS A 121 -1.53 10.19 11.90
C HIS A 121 -1.86 11.33 12.87
N VAL A 122 -3.02 11.24 13.54
CA VAL A 122 -3.41 12.24 14.56
C VAL A 122 -2.54 12.09 15.80
N ALA A 123 -2.25 10.86 16.23
CA ALA A 123 -1.34 10.59 17.35
C ALA A 123 0.08 11.12 17.04
N ALA A 124 0.59 10.90 15.82
CA ALA A 124 1.87 11.47 15.39
C ALA A 124 1.84 13.00 15.35
N ALA A 125 0.74 13.61 14.91
CA ALA A 125 0.56 15.05 14.89
C ALA A 125 0.53 15.65 16.30
N GLN A 126 -0.13 14.97 17.26
CA GLN A 126 -0.14 15.37 18.68
C GLN A 126 1.28 15.33 19.28
N ARG A 127 2.09 14.30 18.94
CA ARG A 127 3.50 14.23 19.37
C ARG A 127 4.30 15.40 18.81
N LEU A 128 4.11 15.76 17.53
CA LEU A 128 4.77 16.88 16.91
C LEU A 128 4.41 18.21 17.59
N LYS A 129 3.11 18.38 17.94
CA LYS A 129 2.61 19.54 18.70
C LYS A 129 3.22 19.60 20.10
N ALA A 130 3.36 18.45 20.78
CA ALA A 130 3.99 18.37 22.11
C ALA A 130 5.48 18.74 22.09
N GLN A 131 6.16 18.62 20.95
CA GLN A 131 7.53 19.09 20.73
C GLN A 131 7.63 20.61 20.42
N GLY A 132 6.52 21.34 20.57
CA GLY A 132 6.46 22.78 20.30
C GLY A 132 6.34 23.15 18.82
N ARG A 133 6.09 22.20 17.93
CA ARG A 133 5.89 22.47 16.50
C ARG A 133 4.43 22.82 16.20
N GLU A 134 4.25 23.83 15.36
CA GLU A 134 2.93 24.21 14.89
C GLU A 134 2.36 23.12 13.97
N VAL A 135 1.12 22.65 14.24
CA VAL A 135 0.39 21.70 13.41
C VAL A 135 -0.97 22.27 13.08
N LYS A 136 -1.18 22.54 11.79
CA LYS A 136 -2.40 23.12 11.23
C LYS A 136 -2.90 22.29 10.03
N PRO A 137 -4.14 22.50 9.55
CA PRO A 137 -4.60 21.89 8.30
C PRO A 137 -3.60 22.14 7.18
N GLY A 138 -3.25 21.08 6.43
CA GLY A 138 -2.21 21.11 5.41
C GLY A 138 -0.84 20.59 5.88
N THR A 139 -0.58 20.53 7.19
CA THR A 139 0.71 20.01 7.70
C THR A 139 0.92 18.56 7.30
N MET A 140 2.09 18.27 6.75
CA MET A 140 2.52 16.90 6.41
C MET A 140 3.12 16.23 7.64
N ILE A 141 2.56 15.11 8.04
CA ILE A 141 3.07 14.28 9.13
C ILE A 141 3.78 13.06 8.55
N LYS A 142 4.96 12.79 9.08
CA LYS A 142 5.78 11.61 8.78
C LYS A 142 5.89 10.77 10.03
N TYR A 143 5.54 9.50 9.92
CA TYR A 143 5.57 8.61 11.07
C TYR A 143 5.88 7.17 10.69
N VAL A 144 6.32 6.42 11.70
CA VAL A 144 6.59 4.98 11.63
C VAL A 144 5.73 4.28 12.67
N VAL A 145 5.15 3.14 12.31
CA VAL A 145 4.49 2.26 13.27
C VAL A 145 5.54 1.31 13.83
N ILE A 146 5.72 1.34 15.16
CA ILE A 146 6.74 0.55 15.85
C ILE A 146 6.14 -0.69 16.53
N LYS A 147 7.01 -1.66 16.83
CA LYS A 147 6.66 -2.85 17.62
C LYS A 147 6.08 -2.44 18.98
N GLY A 148 5.15 -3.25 19.51
CA GLY A 148 4.58 -3.01 20.83
C GLY A 148 3.20 -3.63 21.00
N LYS A 149 2.66 -3.52 22.21
CA LYS A 149 1.29 -3.93 22.56
C LYS A 149 0.32 -2.75 22.43
N GLY A 150 -0.97 -3.03 22.33
CA GLY A 150 -2.01 -1.99 22.29
C GLY A 150 -2.41 -1.59 20.87
N LYS A 151 -3.12 -0.47 20.77
CA LYS A 151 -3.65 0.05 19.50
C LYS A 151 -2.54 0.64 18.65
N ILE A 152 -2.69 0.62 17.33
CA ILE A 152 -1.69 1.16 16.38
C ILE A 152 -1.33 2.61 16.71
N ARG A 153 -2.34 3.45 17.07
CA ARG A 153 -2.11 4.85 17.44
C ARG A 153 -1.15 5.05 18.62
N ASP A 154 -1.06 4.07 19.52
CA ASP A 154 -0.21 4.12 20.71
C ASP A 154 1.24 3.71 20.39
N ARG A 155 1.43 3.11 19.21
CA ARG A 155 2.70 2.58 18.71
C ARG A 155 3.25 3.39 17.53
N VAL A 156 3.06 4.70 17.56
CA VAL A 156 3.52 5.61 16.51
C VAL A 156 4.66 6.46 17.03
N LYS A 157 5.73 6.55 16.25
CA LYS A 157 6.82 7.51 16.42
C LYS A 157 6.94 8.42 15.20
N LEU A 158 7.42 9.63 15.39
CA LEU A 158 7.83 10.48 14.27
C LEU A 158 9.02 9.81 13.55
N ASP A 159 9.18 10.08 12.25
CA ASP A 159 10.29 9.56 11.46
C ASP A 159 11.66 9.91 12.05
N THR A 160 11.76 11.09 12.70
CA THR A 160 12.97 11.57 13.37
C THR A 160 13.26 10.91 14.73
N GLU A 161 12.28 10.22 15.32
CA GLU A 161 12.39 9.55 16.62
C GLU A 161 12.59 8.03 16.50
N ALA A 162 12.16 7.45 15.37
CA ALA A 162 12.20 6.01 15.16
C ALA A 162 13.61 5.52 14.81
N ARG A 163 13.94 4.29 15.26
CA ARG A 163 15.17 3.59 14.89
C ARG A 163 14.88 2.44 13.94
N GLN A 164 15.93 2.01 13.23
CA GLN A 164 15.86 0.95 12.21
C GLN A 164 15.25 -0.37 12.73
N ASP A 165 15.54 -0.75 13.96
CA ASP A 165 15.12 -2.01 14.57
C ASP A 165 13.73 -1.97 15.22
N GLU A 166 13.09 -0.79 15.27
CA GLU A 166 11.84 -0.58 16.00
C GLU A 166 10.58 -0.81 15.16
N TYR A 167 10.61 -0.67 13.83
CA TYR A 167 9.39 -0.75 13.05
C TYR A 167 8.70 -2.12 13.17
N ASP A 168 7.37 -2.12 13.17
CA ASP A 168 6.54 -3.33 13.25
C ASP A 168 6.37 -3.95 11.87
N ALA A 169 7.24 -4.91 11.52
CA ALA A 169 7.18 -5.63 10.26
C ALA A 169 5.79 -6.25 10.00
N ASN A 170 5.13 -6.78 11.03
CA ASN A 170 3.81 -7.38 10.91
C ASN A 170 2.75 -6.36 10.49
N TYR A 171 2.81 -5.15 11.07
CA TYR A 171 1.93 -4.06 10.65
C TYR A 171 2.14 -3.71 9.17
N TYR A 172 3.40 -3.56 8.74
CA TYR A 172 3.68 -3.20 7.34
C TYR A 172 3.26 -4.30 6.38
N ILE A 173 3.51 -5.55 6.69
CA ILE A 173 3.08 -6.68 5.85
C ILE A 173 1.55 -6.69 5.69
N GLU A 174 0.81 -6.68 6.80
CA GLU A 174 -0.65 -6.84 6.80
C GLU A 174 -1.43 -5.59 6.34
N ASN A 175 -0.90 -4.39 6.60
CA ASN A 175 -1.65 -3.16 6.35
C ASN A 175 -1.09 -2.30 5.22
N GLN A 176 0.10 -2.65 4.69
CA GLN A 176 0.75 -1.87 3.64
C GLN A 176 1.11 -2.76 2.43
N ILE A 177 1.88 -3.86 2.61
CA ILE A 177 2.38 -4.65 1.48
C ILE A 177 1.25 -5.47 0.86
N ILE A 178 0.62 -6.38 1.61
CA ILE A 178 -0.44 -7.25 1.08
C ILE A 178 -1.57 -6.44 0.45
N PRO A 179 -2.17 -5.43 1.12
CA PRO A 179 -3.25 -4.64 0.51
C PRO A 179 -2.83 -3.85 -0.73
N SER A 180 -1.54 -3.55 -0.92
CA SER A 180 -1.07 -2.87 -2.12
C SER A 180 -1.08 -3.76 -3.36
N VAL A 181 -0.86 -5.07 -3.20
CA VAL A 181 -0.68 -6.03 -4.31
C VAL A 181 -1.82 -7.05 -4.47
N GLU A 182 -2.62 -7.32 -3.40
CA GLU A 182 -3.64 -8.37 -3.40
C GLU A 182 -4.62 -8.29 -4.59
N ARG A 183 -5.05 -7.09 -4.94
CA ARG A 183 -5.99 -6.89 -6.05
C ARG A 183 -5.36 -7.08 -7.41
N ILE A 184 -4.06 -6.84 -7.53
CA ILE A 184 -3.32 -7.06 -8.76
C ILE A 184 -3.21 -8.57 -8.99
N PHE A 185 -2.80 -9.31 -7.98
CA PHE A 185 -2.70 -10.77 -8.05
C PHE A 185 -4.07 -11.45 -8.22
N ALA A 186 -5.13 -10.92 -7.58
CA ALA A 186 -6.49 -11.45 -7.73
C ALA A 186 -7.00 -11.41 -9.18
N VAL A 187 -6.65 -10.39 -9.98
CA VAL A 187 -6.98 -10.32 -11.42
C VAL A 187 -6.32 -11.45 -12.21
N LEU A 188 -5.18 -11.95 -11.73
CA LEU A 188 -4.42 -13.05 -12.34
C LEU A 188 -4.79 -14.42 -11.75
N GLY A 189 -5.78 -14.47 -10.83
CA GLY A 189 -6.17 -15.71 -10.16
C GLY A 189 -5.16 -16.22 -9.12
N ILE A 190 -4.20 -15.36 -8.71
CA ILE A 190 -3.16 -15.71 -7.74
C ILE A 190 -3.63 -15.32 -6.35
N ASP A 191 -3.64 -16.30 -5.43
CA ASP A 191 -3.98 -16.09 -4.02
C ASP A 191 -2.80 -15.49 -3.24
N THR A 192 -3.11 -14.51 -2.41
CA THR A 192 -2.16 -13.86 -1.53
C THR A 192 -2.33 -14.23 -0.05
N GLU A 193 -3.27 -15.13 0.30
CA GLU A 193 -3.50 -15.54 1.69
C GLU A 193 -2.25 -16.15 2.34
N SER A 194 -1.47 -16.90 1.58
CA SER A 194 -0.22 -17.51 2.07
C SER A 194 0.88 -16.48 2.44
N LEU A 195 0.75 -15.23 1.99
CA LEU A 195 1.65 -14.12 2.36
C LEU A 195 1.29 -13.55 3.74
N SER A 196 0.05 -13.75 4.18
CA SER A 196 -0.46 -13.21 5.46
C SER A 196 0.06 -14.02 6.65
N ILE A 197 0.38 -13.29 7.73
CA ILE A 197 0.78 -13.89 9.01
C ILE A 197 -0.38 -14.61 9.68
N LYS A 198 -1.62 -14.19 9.36
CA LYS A 198 -2.84 -14.79 9.92
C LYS A 198 -3.07 -16.21 9.43
N SER A 199 -2.75 -16.50 8.16
CA SER A 199 -2.87 -17.86 7.62
C SER A 199 -1.79 -18.80 8.15
N ALA A 200 -0.57 -18.32 8.38
CA ALA A 200 0.50 -19.10 9.00
C ALA A 200 0.13 -19.59 10.42
N LYS A 201 -0.60 -18.77 11.19
CA LYS A 201 -1.11 -19.17 12.53
C LYS A 201 -2.24 -20.20 12.45
N LYS A 202 -3.08 -20.12 11.43
CA LYS A 202 -4.19 -21.05 11.21
C LYS A 202 -3.70 -22.45 10.82
N GLY A 203 -2.67 -22.53 9.97
CA GLY A 203 -2.00 -23.77 9.59
C GLY A 203 -1.28 -24.45 10.76
N ALA A 204 -0.62 -23.67 11.62
CA ALA A 204 0.06 -24.19 12.80
C ALA A 204 -0.92 -24.74 13.87
N GLN A 205 -2.09 -24.13 14.04
CA GLN A 205 -3.13 -24.62 14.95
C GLN A 205 -3.81 -25.89 14.43
N SER A 206 -4.02 -26.04 13.11
CA SER A 206 -4.61 -27.25 12.54
C SER A 206 -3.64 -28.44 12.58
N SER A 207 -2.32 -28.22 12.47
CA SER A 207 -1.34 -29.29 12.57
C SER A 207 -1.15 -29.80 14.01
N LEU A 208 -1.29 -28.94 15.02
CA LEU A 208 -1.25 -29.34 16.43
C LEU A 208 -2.50 -30.15 16.86
N ALA A 209 -3.66 -29.86 16.28
CA ALA A 209 -4.88 -30.62 16.53
C ALA A 209 -4.86 -32.03 15.88
N ALA A 210 -4.04 -32.25 14.85
CA ALA A 210 -3.89 -33.55 14.19
C ALA A 210 -2.94 -34.52 14.90
N PHE A 211 -2.18 -34.05 15.90
CA PHE A 211 -1.24 -34.86 16.69
C PHE A 211 -1.74 -35.20 18.12
N GLY A 212 -2.98 -34.83 18.46
CA GLY A 212 -3.59 -35.00 19.78
C GLY A 212 -4.81 -35.94 19.75
N GLY A 213 -4.71 -37.07 19.02
CA GLY A 213 -5.71 -38.14 19.00
C GLY A 213 -5.09 -39.48 19.29
#